data_683589be62ac337018b1f255476a7a51
#
_entry.id   683589be62ac337018b1f255476a7a51
#
_cell.length_a   1.000
_cell.length_b   1.000
_cell.length_c   1.000
_cell.angle_alpha   90.00
_cell.angle_beta   90.00
_cell.angle_gamma   90.00
#
_symmetry.space_group_name_H-M   'P 1'
#
loop_
_entity.id
_entity.type
_entity.pdbx_description
1 polymer ?
#
loop_
_entity_poly.entity_id
_entity_poly.type
_entity_poly.pdbx_seq_one_letter_code
_entity_poly.pdbx_strand_id
1 'polypeptide(L)'
;MAKAQSPFLIVNPKSYLYGKESIELAKAADQVAKDTGLQIYFTCPYADIRMIKENTTDIIVCAQSMDPLVPGRGMGHVLPESLKEAGAEALFLNHAENPKTVSDLYATIKRAKELDMITVVCADSTVEAKAVACMDPDIVLAEPTDLIGTGQVADDSYTIETVKALNAINPNVLVMIASGVSTAEDCYNVVKLGADGTGATSGILNAPSPAQRVREMAEAIVKAKNEK
;
A
#
# COMPACT_ATOMS: atom_id res chain seq x y z
N MET A 1 7.77 -8.69 14.40
CA MET A 1 6.64 -7.96 13.77
C MET A 1 7.19 -7.16 12.62
N ALA A 2 6.50 -7.15 11.48
CA ALA A 2 6.90 -6.35 10.33
C ALA A 2 6.77 -4.85 10.69
N LYS A 3 7.73 -4.05 10.21
CA LYS A 3 7.68 -2.58 10.27
C LYS A 3 7.74 -2.05 8.85
N ALA A 4 7.06 -0.95 8.59
CA ALA A 4 7.18 -0.27 7.32
C ALA A 4 8.62 0.21 7.10
N GLN A 5 9.17 -0.04 5.91
CA GLN A 5 10.54 0.30 5.54
C GLN A 5 10.57 0.95 4.16
N SER A 6 11.45 1.92 3.99
CA SER A 6 11.73 2.57 2.70
C SER A 6 12.96 1.93 2.04
N PRO A 7 12.94 1.70 0.72
CA PRO A 7 11.79 1.84 -0.15
C PRO A 7 10.89 0.58 -0.15
N PHE A 8 9.68 0.72 -0.71
CA PHE A 8 8.73 -0.37 -0.83
C PHE A 8 7.91 -0.32 -2.13
N LEU A 9 7.31 -1.45 -2.48
CA LEU A 9 6.34 -1.58 -3.58
C LEU A 9 5.02 -2.13 -3.04
N ILE A 10 3.88 -1.57 -3.47
CA ILE A 10 2.56 -2.13 -3.20
C ILE A 10 1.97 -2.72 -4.48
N VAL A 11 1.74 -4.02 -4.48
CA VAL A 11 0.99 -4.75 -5.51
C VAL A 11 -0.46 -4.80 -5.06
N ASN A 12 -1.33 -4.03 -5.72
CA ASN A 12 -2.72 -3.90 -5.33
C ASN A 12 -3.67 -4.41 -6.42
N PRO A 13 -4.02 -5.70 -6.45
CA PRO A 13 -4.99 -6.22 -7.40
C PRO A 13 -6.44 -5.82 -7.07
N LYS A 14 -6.69 -5.06 -6.00
CA LYS A 14 -8.03 -4.68 -5.56
C LYS A 14 -8.95 -5.91 -5.50
N SER A 15 -10.13 -5.83 -6.12
CA SER A 15 -11.08 -6.94 -6.26
C SER A 15 -11.13 -7.51 -7.69
N TYR A 16 -10.12 -7.18 -8.52
CA TYR A 16 -10.00 -7.77 -9.86
C TYR A 16 -9.51 -9.21 -9.82
N LEU A 17 -8.61 -9.53 -8.86
CA LEU A 17 -8.13 -10.89 -8.65
C LEU A 17 -8.61 -11.45 -7.32
N TYR A 18 -8.96 -12.73 -7.34
CA TYR A 18 -9.32 -13.49 -6.15
C TYR A 18 -8.97 -14.99 -6.33
N GLY A 19 -8.89 -15.72 -5.24
CA GLY A 19 -8.63 -17.15 -5.26
C GLY A 19 -7.31 -17.50 -5.95
N LYS A 20 -7.34 -18.42 -6.91
CA LYS A 20 -6.14 -18.97 -7.56
C LYS A 20 -5.32 -17.91 -8.30
N GLU A 21 -5.96 -16.98 -9.01
CA GLU A 21 -5.26 -15.92 -9.75
C GLU A 21 -4.54 -14.97 -8.81
N SER A 22 -5.16 -14.66 -7.68
CA SER A 22 -4.55 -13.84 -6.63
C SER A 22 -3.31 -14.53 -6.02
N ILE A 23 -3.40 -15.83 -5.74
CA ILE A 23 -2.24 -16.62 -5.24
C ILE A 23 -1.09 -16.63 -6.23
N GLU A 24 -1.33 -16.83 -7.51
CA GLU A 24 -0.27 -16.91 -8.52
C GLU A 24 0.52 -15.58 -8.59
N LEU A 25 -0.20 -14.44 -8.57
CA LEU A 25 0.45 -13.14 -8.55
C LEU A 25 1.18 -12.89 -7.21
N ALA A 26 0.58 -13.31 -6.09
CA ALA A 26 1.19 -13.18 -4.76
C ALA A 26 2.50 -13.98 -4.66
N LYS A 27 2.54 -15.20 -5.17
CA LYS A 27 3.77 -16.02 -5.23
C LYS A 27 4.85 -15.40 -6.10
N ALA A 28 4.46 -14.81 -7.22
CA ALA A 28 5.40 -14.07 -8.07
C ALA A 28 5.98 -12.85 -7.34
N ALA A 29 5.14 -12.08 -6.63
CA ALA A 29 5.58 -10.95 -5.81
C ALA A 29 6.47 -11.40 -4.66
N ASP A 30 6.17 -12.53 -4.02
CA ASP A 30 6.97 -13.14 -2.94
C ASP A 30 8.38 -13.51 -3.42
N GLN A 31 8.48 -14.14 -4.59
CA GLN A 31 9.78 -14.45 -5.18
C GLN A 31 10.57 -13.19 -5.53
N VAL A 32 9.90 -12.12 -6.01
CA VAL A 32 10.55 -10.84 -6.28
C VAL A 32 11.03 -10.17 -4.99
N ALA A 33 10.23 -10.19 -3.93
CA ALA A 33 10.63 -9.67 -2.62
C ALA A 33 11.89 -10.37 -2.11
N LYS A 34 11.92 -11.71 -2.19
CA LYS A 34 13.06 -12.53 -1.82
C LYS A 34 14.32 -12.23 -2.64
N ASP A 35 14.19 -12.11 -3.95
CA ASP A 35 15.32 -11.90 -4.87
C ASP A 35 15.94 -10.50 -4.73
N THR A 36 15.10 -9.48 -4.47
CA THR A 36 15.50 -8.07 -4.45
C THR A 36 15.75 -7.52 -3.05
N GLY A 37 15.24 -8.18 -2.01
CA GLY A 37 15.23 -7.68 -0.65
C GLY A 37 14.31 -6.45 -0.44
N LEU A 38 13.50 -6.11 -1.45
CA LEU A 38 12.55 -5.01 -1.37
C LEU A 38 11.34 -5.42 -0.54
N GLN A 39 10.88 -4.54 0.36
CA GLN A 39 9.62 -4.76 1.05
C GLN A 39 8.45 -4.63 0.06
N ILE A 40 7.71 -5.72 -0.17
CA ILE A 40 6.56 -5.76 -1.06
C ILE A 40 5.30 -6.03 -0.25
N TYR A 41 4.31 -5.16 -0.37
CA TYR A 41 2.96 -5.36 0.16
C TYR A 41 2.08 -5.94 -0.94
N PHE A 42 1.27 -6.90 -0.57
CA PHE A 42 0.28 -7.48 -1.48
C PHE A 42 -1.11 -7.36 -0.88
N THR A 43 -1.99 -6.56 -1.50
CA THR A 43 -3.38 -6.43 -1.04
C THR A 43 -4.25 -7.52 -1.64
N CYS A 44 -5.23 -7.99 -0.88
CA CYS A 44 -6.17 -9.00 -1.36
C CYS A 44 -7.53 -8.89 -0.68
N PRO A 45 -8.59 -9.45 -1.28
CA PRO A 45 -9.87 -9.64 -0.61
C PRO A 45 -9.71 -10.39 0.73
N TYR A 46 -10.54 -10.06 1.72
CA TYR A 46 -10.44 -10.65 3.07
C TYR A 46 -10.44 -12.18 3.08
N ALA A 47 -11.23 -12.79 2.18
CA ALA A 47 -11.33 -14.25 2.06
C ALA A 47 -10.03 -14.92 1.63
N ASP A 48 -9.13 -14.19 0.95
CA ASP A 48 -7.90 -14.73 0.39
C ASP A 48 -6.69 -14.57 1.33
N ILE A 49 -6.78 -13.75 2.38
CA ILE A 49 -5.65 -13.40 3.26
C ILE A 49 -4.93 -14.65 3.78
N ARG A 50 -5.67 -15.57 4.41
CA ARG A 50 -5.08 -16.80 4.98
C ARG A 50 -4.40 -17.64 3.91
N MET A 51 -5.08 -17.85 2.80
CA MET A 51 -4.57 -18.64 1.69
C MET A 51 -3.28 -18.05 1.10
N ILE A 52 -3.21 -16.73 0.96
CA ILE A 52 -2.00 -16.05 0.48
C ILE A 52 -0.90 -16.18 1.52
N LYS A 53 -1.18 -15.89 2.80
CA LYS A 53 -0.18 -15.98 3.88
C LYS A 53 0.42 -17.38 4.03
N GLU A 54 -0.38 -18.43 3.87
CA GLU A 54 0.10 -19.82 3.92
C GLU A 54 0.97 -20.22 2.71
N ASN A 55 0.93 -19.46 1.63
CA ASN A 55 1.66 -19.74 0.39
C ASN A 55 2.80 -18.75 0.08
N THR A 56 3.07 -17.79 0.97
CA THR A 56 4.09 -16.75 0.79
C THR A 56 4.85 -16.50 2.10
N THR A 57 6.09 -16.00 2.03
CA THR A 57 6.98 -15.82 3.18
C THR A 57 7.61 -14.45 3.27
N ASP A 58 7.89 -13.81 2.13
CA ASP A 58 8.70 -12.59 2.03
C ASP A 58 7.87 -11.32 1.76
N ILE A 59 6.61 -11.47 1.29
CA ILE A 59 5.68 -10.34 1.16
C ILE A 59 4.92 -10.06 2.46
N ILE A 60 4.49 -8.81 2.60
CA ILE A 60 3.57 -8.36 3.64
C ILE A 60 2.14 -8.48 3.11
N VAL A 61 1.34 -9.36 3.69
CA VAL A 61 -0.06 -9.53 3.31
C VAL A 61 -0.89 -8.38 3.88
N CYS A 62 -1.60 -7.67 3.00
CA CYS A 62 -2.28 -6.44 3.31
C CYS A 62 -3.79 -6.58 3.13
N ALA A 63 -4.57 -6.32 4.17
CA ALA A 63 -6.02 -6.26 4.09
C ALA A 63 -6.49 -4.96 3.40
N GLN A 64 -7.64 -4.98 2.76
CA GLN A 64 -8.18 -3.83 2.03
C GLN A 64 -8.85 -2.77 2.93
N SER A 65 -9.24 -3.12 4.14
CA SER A 65 -9.75 -2.23 5.18
C SER A 65 -9.94 -3.00 6.49
N MET A 66 -10.36 -2.33 7.55
CA MET A 66 -10.94 -2.92 8.76
C MET A 66 -11.84 -1.90 9.46
N ASP A 67 -12.59 -2.35 10.47
CA ASP A 67 -13.40 -1.48 11.34
C ASP A 67 -12.76 -1.35 12.73
N PRO A 68 -12.99 -0.23 13.46
CA PRO A 68 -12.38 0.01 14.78
C PRO A 68 -13.08 -0.79 15.88
N LEU A 69 -13.20 -2.10 15.71
CA LEU A 69 -13.90 -3.01 16.60
C LEU A 69 -12.96 -3.73 17.56
N VAL A 70 -13.56 -4.25 18.61
CA VAL A 70 -12.98 -5.27 19.49
C VAL A 70 -13.86 -6.51 19.43
N PRO A 71 -13.34 -7.70 19.82
CA PRO A 71 -14.15 -8.92 19.85
C PRO A 71 -15.46 -8.74 20.61
N GLY A 72 -16.57 -9.09 19.96
CA GLY A 72 -17.92 -8.90 20.52
C GLY A 72 -18.99 -8.67 19.45
N ARG A 73 -19.83 -7.65 19.66
CA ARG A 73 -20.87 -7.27 18.69
C ARG A 73 -20.25 -6.63 17.45
N GLY A 74 -20.70 -6.98 16.27
CA GLY A 74 -20.15 -6.45 15.00
C GLY A 74 -20.44 -7.34 13.80
N MET A 75 -21.61 -8.03 13.81
CA MET A 75 -21.98 -8.87 12.67
C MET A 75 -21.97 -8.06 11.37
N GLY A 76 -21.25 -8.56 10.36
CA GLY A 76 -21.09 -7.90 9.05
C GLY A 76 -19.94 -6.89 8.96
N HIS A 77 -19.32 -6.56 10.08
CA HIS A 77 -18.12 -5.71 10.12
C HIS A 77 -16.82 -6.53 10.06
N VAL A 78 -15.73 -5.85 9.72
CA VAL A 78 -14.41 -6.47 9.59
C VAL A 78 -13.62 -6.33 10.90
N LEU A 79 -13.57 -7.42 11.66
CA LEU A 79 -12.87 -7.48 12.94
C LEU A 79 -11.35 -7.52 12.76
N PRO A 80 -10.58 -6.61 13.36
CA PRO A 80 -9.12 -6.53 13.24
C PRO A 80 -8.39 -7.81 13.66
N GLU A 81 -8.78 -8.42 14.79
CA GLU A 81 -8.19 -9.67 15.28
C GLU A 81 -8.36 -10.82 14.29
N SER A 82 -9.50 -10.86 13.61
CA SER A 82 -9.77 -11.87 12.58
C SER A 82 -8.84 -11.72 11.38
N LEU A 83 -8.53 -10.49 10.97
CA LEU A 83 -7.55 -10.23 9.91
C LEU A 83 -6.14 -10.64 10.33
N LYS A 84 -5.72 -10.25 11.54
CA LYS A 84 -4.42 -10.60 12.07
C LYS A 84 -4.24 -12.11 12.22
N GLU A 85 -5.25 -12.80 12.73
CA GLU A 85 -5.28 -14.26 12.84
C GLU A 85 -5.25 -14.96 11.47
N ALA A 86 -5.85 -14.34 10.45
CA ALA A 86 -5.74 -14.80 9.08
C ALA A 86 -4.36 -14.56 8.46
N GLY A 87 -3.51 -13.73 9.07
CA GLY A 87 -2.14 -13.45 8.65
C GLY A 87 -1.94 -12.10 7.98
N ALA A 88 -2.92 -11.17 8.05
CA ALA A 88 -2.69 -9.80 7.61
C ALA A 88 -1.71 -9.10 8.55
N GLU A 89 -0.71 -8.44 7.97
CA GLU A 89 0.33 -7.67 8.68
C GLU A 89 0.18 -6.17 8.43
N ALA A 90 -0.56 -5.79 7.38
CA ALA A 90 -0.86 -4.42 7.00
C ALA A 90 -2.31 -4.27 6.55
N LEU A 91 -2.75 -3.02 6.43
CA LEU A 91 -4.09 -2.73 5.91
C LEU A 91 -4.14 -1.36 5.23
N PHE A 92 -5.00 -1.24 4.23
CA PHE A 92 -5.39 0.02 3.63
C PHE A 92 -6.53 0.67 4.43
N LEU A 93 -6.53 2.00 4.47
CA LEU A 93 -7.61 2.80 5.06
C LEU A 93 -7.92 4.00 4.17
N ASN A 94 -9.17 4.42 4.18
CA ASN A 94 -9.64 5.64 3.51
C ASN A 94 -9.35 5.69 2.00
N HIS A 95 -9.31 4.53 1.33
CA HIS A 95 -9.23 4.51 -0.13
C HIS A 95 -10.47 5.18 -0.74
N ALA A 96 -10.32 5.84 -1.90
CA ALA A 96 -11.42 6.52 -2.59
C ALA A 96 -12.66 5.63 -2.84
N GLU A 97 -12.46 4.32 -3.00
CA GLU A 97 -13.55 3.34 -3.13
C GLU A 97 -14.20 2.93 -1.79
N ASN A 98 -13.61 3.30 -0.65
CA ASN A 98 -14.09 2.99 0.70
C ASN A 98 -13.67 4.07 1.69
N PRO A 99 -14.21 5.31 1.53
CA PRO A 99 -13.84 6.44 2.39
C PRO A 99 -14.35 6.23 3.81
N LYS A 100 -13.62 6.78 4.78
CA LYS A 100 -13.96 6.76 6.20
C LYS A 100 -14.24 8.16 6.72
N THR A 101 -15.08 8.26 7.75
CA THR A 101 -15.17 9.52 8.50
C THR A 101 -13.84 9.78 9.24
N VAL A 102 -13.53 11.03 9.53
CA VAL A 102 -12.33 11.40 10.31
C VAL A 102 -12.27 10.66 11.64
N SER A 103 -13.42 10.51 12.31
CA SER A 103 -13.53 9.80 13.59
C SER A 103 -13.22 8.31 13.45
N ASP A 104 -13.81 7.66 12.44
CA ASP A 104 -13.58 6.22 12.21
C ASP A 104 -12.14 5.96 11.75
N LEU A 105 -11.59 6.83 10.90
CA LEU A 105 -10.22 6.72 10.42
C LEU A 105 -9.23 6.77 11.58
N TYR A 106 -9.35 7.79 12.45
CA TYR A 106 -8.48 7.92 13.62
C TYR A 106 -8.61 6.73 14.57
N ALA A 107 -9.85 6.30 14.86
CA ALA A 107 -10.10 5.14 15.71
C ALA A 107 -9.51 3.85 15.10
N THR A 108 -9.59 3.70 13.78
CA THR A 108 -9.05 2.52 13.06
C THR A 108 -7.52 2.52 13.06
N ILE A 109 -6.86 3.66 12.82
CA ILE A 109 -5.39 3.78 12.90
C ILE A 109 -4.92 3.40 14.32
N LYS A 110 -5.57 3.95 15.35
CA LYS A 110 -5.25 3.61 16.74
C LYS A 110 -5.41 2.12 17.01
N ARG A 111 -6.49 1.52 16.52
CA ARG A 111 -6.77 0.10 16.69
C ARG A 111 -5.75 -0.79 15.97
N ALA A 112 -5.31 -0.41 14.77
CA ALA A 112 -4.25 -1.09 14.03
C ALA A 112 -2.93 -1.11 14.83
N LYS A 113 -2.56 0.02 15.43
CA LYS A 113 -1.35 0.12 16.27
C LYS A 113 -1.41 -0.79 17.51
N GLU A 114 -2.57 -0.91 18.17
CA GLU A 114 -2.77 -1.83 19.30
C GLU A 114 -2.52 -3.30 18.91
N LEU A 115 -2.69 -3.61 17.62
CA LEU A 115 -2.50 -4.95 17.07
C LEU A 115 -1.17 -5.10 16.31
N ASP A 116 -0.28 -4.12 16.34
CA ASP A 116 0.97 -4.11 15.58
C ASP A 116 0.76 -4.38 14.08
N MET A 117 -0.25 -3.77 13.49
CA MET A 117 -0.55 -3.83 12.06
C MET A 117 -0.12 -2.54 11.39
N ILE A 118 0.59 -2.64 10.27
CA ILE A 118 1.04 -1.50 9.46
C ILE A 118 -0.18 -0.85 8.78
N THR A 119 -0.27 0.48 8.86
CA THR A 119 -1.35 1.26 8.26
C THR A 119 -0.88 1.96 6.98
N VAL A 120 -1.60 1.75 5.87
CA VAL A 120 -1.47 2.51 4.63
C VAL A 120 -2.73 3.35 4.48
N VAL A 121 -2.62 4.66 4.71
CA VAL A 121 -3.78 5.56 4.71
C VAL A 121 -3.79 6.41 3.46
N CYS A 122 -4.88 6.32 2.70
CA CYS A 122 -5.06 7.06 1.46
C CYS A 122 -5.59 8.48 1.71
N ALA A 123 -5.13 9.40 0.89
CA ALA A 123 -5.59 10.78 0.82
C ALA A 123 -5.64 11.23 -0.65
N ASP A 124 -6.70 11.91 -1.06
CA ASP A 124 -6.91 12.32 -2.45
C ASP A 124 -6.33 13.70 -2.79
N SER A 125 -5.72 14.35 -1.83
CA SER A 125 -5.05 15.65 -1.99
C SER A 125 -3.92 15.83 -0.99
N THR A 126 -2.98 16.74 -1.28
CA THR A 126 -1.93 17.14 -0.33
C THR A 126 -2.52 17.70 0.97
N VAL A 127 -3.69 18.34 0.92
CA VAL A 127 -4.36 18.89 2.13
C VAL A 127 -4.85 17.76 3.03
N GLU A 128 -5.52 16.75 2.45
CA GLU A 128 -5.94 15.57 3.21
C GLU A 128 -4.73 14.76 3.71
N ALA A 129 -3.72 14.57 2.87
CA ALA A 129 -2.51 13.87 3.26
C ALA A 129 -1.84 14.50 4.50
N LYS A 130 -1.83 15.84 4.59
CA LYS A 130 -1.36 16.57 5.79
C LYS A 130 -2.22 16.26 7.02
N ALA A 131 -3.54 16.24 6.87
CA ALA A 131 -4.45 15.91 7.97
C ALA A 131 -4.28 14.47 8.44
N VAL A 132 -4.12 13.54 7.49
CA VAL A 132 -3.83 12.13 7.76
C VAL A 132 -2.49 11.95 8.46
N ALA A 133 -1.44 12.65 8.05
CA ALA A 133 -0.11 12.58 8.68
C ALA A 133 -0.14 12.97 10.17
N CYS A 134 -1.04 13.89 10.56
CA CYS A 134 -1.27 14.25 11.97
C CYS A 134 -1.86 13.10 12.81
N MET A 135 -2.47 12.09 12.19
CA MET A 135 -3.02 10.91 12.87
C MET A 135 -1.95 9.82 13.10
N ASP A 136 -0.73 10.07 12.64
CA ASP A 136 0.44 9.20 12.83
C ASP A 136 0.27 7.78 12.26
N PRO A 137 -0.13 7.60 10.98
CA PRO A 137 -0.10 6.30 10.31
C PRO A 137 1.35 5.91 9.98
N ASP A 138 1.58 4.66 9.56
CA ASP A 138 2.90 4.22 9.11
C ASP A 138 3.23 4.73 7.71
N ILE A 139 2.25 4.68 6.80
CA ILE A 139 2.38 5.11 5.40
C ILE A 139 1.20 6.02 5.05
N VAL A 140 1.48 7.15 4.41
CA VAL A 140 0.46 7.99 3.74
C VAL A 140 0.58 7.80 2.23
N LEU A 141 -0.47 7.29 1.61
CA LEU A 141 -0.62 7.26 0.15
C LEU A 141 -1.32 8.55 -0.28
N ALA A 142 -0.57 9.47 -0.88
CA ALA A 142 -1.14 10.67 -1.49
C ALA A 142 -1.40 10.42 -2.99
N GLU A 143 -2.66 10.32 -3.36
CA GLU A 143 -3.10 9.97 -4.70
C GLU A 143 -4.26 10.87 -5.13
N PRO A 144 -4.03 11.88 -6.02
CA PRO A 144 -5.12 12.65 -6.59
C PRO A 144 -6.14 11.75 -7.26
N THR A 145 -7.37 11.74 -6.76
CA THR A 145 -8.44 10.83 -7.20
C THR A 145 -8.71 10.97 -8.70
N ASP A 146 -8.61 12.17 -9.25
CA ASP A 146 -8.83 12.46 -10.67
C ASP A 146 -7.81 11.76 -11.60
N LEU A 147 -6.67 11.31 -11.08
CA LEU A 147 -5.64 10.62 -11.84
C LEU A 147 -5.71 9.09 -11.73
N ILE A 148 -6.54 8.55 -10.84
CA ILE A 148 -6.68 7.10 -10.63
C ILE A 148 -7.18 6.43 -11.91
N GLY A 149 -6.41 5.47 -12.41
CA GLY A 149 -6.77 4.68 -13.59
C GLY A 149 -6.62 5.38 -14.93
N THR A 150 -6.17 6.65 -14.97
CA THR A 150 -5.97 7.41 -16.23
C THR A 150 -4.67 7.06 -16.94
N GLY A 151 -3.69 6.47 -16.25
CA GLY A 151 -2.33 6.28 -16.75
C GLY A 151 -1.50 7.58 -16.81
N GLN A 152 -2.03 8.69 -16.26
CA GLN A 152 -1.29 9.95 -16.14
C GLN A 152 -0.60 10.00 -14.78
N VAL A 153 0.72 10.02 -14.77
CA VAL A 153 1.53 10.18 -13.56
C VAL A 153 1.36 11.62 -13.04
N ALA A 154 1.29 11.76 -11.71
CA ALA A 154 1.31 13.08 -11.08
C ALA A 154 2.58 13.82 -11.46
N ASP A 155 2.50 15.15 -11.61
CA ASP A 155 3.65 15.99 -11.93
C ASP A 155 4.76 15.82 -10.88
N ASP A 156 6.01 15.92 -11.30
CA ASP A 156 7.20 15.86 -10.45
C ASP A 156 7.11 16.85 -9.28
N SER A 157 6.60 18.06 -9.54
CA SER A 157 6.37 19.08 -8.52
C SER A 157 5.41 18.61 -7.43
N TYR A 158 4.33 17.90 -7.79
CA TYR A 158 3.38 17.32 -6.83
C TYR A 158 4.08 16.33 -5.89
N THR A 159 4.89 15.44 -6.45
CA THR A 159 5.65 14.45 -5.66
C THR A 159 6.57 15.16 -4.67
N ILE A 160 7.41 16.09 -5.15
CA ILE A 160 8.40 16.80 -4.32
C ILE A 160 7.71 17.62 -3.21
N GLU A 161 6.67 18.38 -3.56
CA GLU A 161 5.97 19.23 -2.61
C GLU A 161 5.20 18.41 -1.56
N THR A 162 4.57 17.31 -1.97
CA THR A 162 3.84 16.42 -1.06
C THR A 162 4.79 15.74 -0.07
N VAL A 163 5.89 15.17 -0.54
CA VAL A 163 6.91 14.55 0.33
C VAL A 163 7.44 15.57 1.34
N LYS A 164 7.82 16.77 0.87
CA LYS A 164 8.30 17.84 1.75
C LYS A 164 7.25 18.27 2.79
N ALA A 165 6.01 18.39 2.37
CA ALA A 165 4.91 18.83 3.24
C ALA A 165 4.60 17.79 4.33
N LEU A 166 4.59 16.50 4.01
CA LEU A 166 4.32 15.44 4.97
C LEU A 166 5.48 15.26 5.95
N ASN A 167 6.72 15.28 5.47
CA ASN A 167 7.92 15.20 6.33
C ASN A 167 8.01 16.38 7.32
N ALA A 168 7.50 17.55 6.95
CA ALA A 168 7.45 18.70 7.85
C ALA A 168 6.43 18.53 8.99
N ILE A 169 5.39 17.69 8.80
CA ILE A 169 4.37 17.40 9.80
C ILE A 169 4.77 16.22 10.68
N ASN A 170 5.15 15.11 10.04
CA ASN A 170 5.56 13.88 10.72
C ASN A 170 6.70 13.19 9.94
N PRO A 171 7.95 13.38 10.37
CA PRO A 171 9.11 12.80 9.68
C PRO A 171 9.22 11.27 9.79
N ASN A 172 8.38 10.63 10.61
CA ASN A 172 8.35 9.17 10.76
C ASN A 172 7.36 8.49 9.80
N VAL A 173 6.46 9.26 9.18
CA VAL A 173 5.51 8.73 8.20
C VAL A 173 6.23 8.49 6.88
N LEU A 174 6.07 7.29 6.31
CA LEU A 174 6.55 7.02 4.95
C LEU A 174 5.54 7.58 3.93
N VAL A 175 6.06 8.18 2.88
CA VAL A 175 5.25 8.81 1.84
C VAL A 175 5.22 7.94 0.59
N MET A 176 4.01 7.55 0.19
CA MET A 176 3.75 6.80 -1.03
C MET A 176 3.05 7.70 -2.05
N ILE A 177 3.53 7.67 -3.28
CA ILE A 177 2.88 8.30 -4.44
C ILE A 177 2.62 7.20 -5.47
N ALA A 178 1.37 7.06 -5.93
CA ALA A 178 1.01 5.96 -6.83
C ALA A 178 0.12 6.38 -8.02
N SER A 179 -0.31 7.64 -8.08
CA SER A 179 -1.18 8.14 -9.16
C SER A 179 -0.57 7.90 -10.54
N GLY A 180 -1.26 7.11 -11.36
CA GLY A 180 -0.90 6.85 -12.75
C GLY A 180 0.34 6.00 -12.97
N VAL A 181 1.03 5.56 -11.92
CA VAL A 181 2.22 4.70 -12.03
C VAL A 181 1.86 3.40 -12.73
N SER A 182 2.52 3.14 -13.85
CA SER A 182 2.21 2.01 -14.73
C SER A 182 3.45 1.25 -15.23
N THR A 183 4.62 1.86 -15.14
CA THR A 183 5.88 1.31 -15.67
C THR A 183 6.98 1.26 -14.61
N ALA A 184 8.05 0.54 -14.91
CA ALA A 184 9.28 0.54 -14.12
C ALA A 184 9.93 1.93 -14.05
N GLU A 185 9.87 2.70 -15.14
CA GLU A 185 10.40 4.07 -15.21
C GLU A 185 9.63 5.00 -14.28
N ASP A 186 8.30 4.90 -14.23
CA ASP A 186 7.49 5.68 -13.28
C ASP A 186 7.89 5.38 -11.84
N CYS A 187 8.07 4.10 -11.50
CA CYS A 187 8.52 3.69 -10.17
C CYS A 187 9.90 4.26 -9.81
N TYR A 188 10.84 4.21 -10.75
CA TYR A 188 12.16 4.80 -10.57
C TYR A 188 12.07 6.30 -10.30
N ASN A 189 11.31 7.03 -11.12
CA ASN A 189 11.18 8.48 -11.04
C ASN A 189 10.54 8.92 -9.72
N VAL A 190 9.42 8.33 -9.32
CA VAL A 190 8.71 8.66 -8.08
C VAL A 190 9.61 8.47 -6.86
N VAL A 191 10.35 7.35 -6.78
CA VAL A 191 11.29 7.11 -5.68
C VAL A 191 12.47 8.06 -5.76
N LYS A 192 12.99 8.36 -6.95
CA LYS A 192 14.10 9.31 -7.15
C LYS A 192 13.76 10.73 -6.71
N LEU A 193 12.49 11.13 -6.88
CA LEU A 193 11.94 12.43 -6.45
C LEU A 193 11.70 12.52 -4.93
N GLY A 194 11.87 11.44 -4.20
CA GLY A 194 11.84 11.46 -2.74
C GLY A 194 10.76 10.62 -2.07
N ALA A 195 9.83 10.05 -2.81
CA ALA A 195 8.86 9.13 -2.23
C ALA A 195 9.55 7.91 -1.61
N ASP A 196 8.98 7.37 -0.54
CA ASP A 196 9.46 6.17 0.13
C ASP A 196 9.00 4.88 -0.55
N GLY A 197 7.94 4.97 -1.32
CA GLY A 197 7.44 3.84 -2.08
C GLY A 197 6.40 4.24 -3.11
N THR A 198 5.99 3.26 -3.88
CA THR A 198 4.94 3.40 -4.89
C THR A 198 4.18 2.08 -5.05
N GLY A 199 3.18 2.06 -5.91
CA GLY A 199 2.41 0.86 -6.19
C GLY A 199 1.48 1.04 -7.38
N ALA A 200 0.91 -0.06 -7.85
CA ALA A 200 0.01 -0.03 -8.98
C ALA A 200 -1.05 -1.13 -8.91
N THR A 201 -2.17 -0.86 -9.58
CA THR A 201 -3.23 -1.84 -9.92
C THR A 201 -3.19 -2.10 -11.42
N SER A 202 -3.71 -1.15 -12.22
CA SER A 202 -3.85 -1.31 -13.68
C SER A 202 -2.50 -1.44 -14.38
N GLY A 203 -1.47 -0.73 -13.93
CA GLY A 203 -0.12 -0.83 -14.49
C GLY A 203 0.48 -2.24 -14.36
N ILE A 204 0.09 -3.00 -13.34
CA ILE A 204 0.47 -4.40 -13.15
C ILE A 204 -0.48 -5.31 -13.91
N LEU A 205 -1.79 -5.22 -13.67
CA LEU A 205 -2.77 -6.18 -14.15
C LEU A 205 -2.95 -6.15 -15.68
N ASN A 206 -2.81 -4.99 -16.30
CA ASN A 206 -2.94 -4.82 -17.75
C ASN A 206 -1.62 -5.11 -18.52
N ALA A 207 -0.54 -5.41 -17.81
CA ALA A 207 0.72 -5.79 -18.47
C ALA A 207 0.58 -7.17 -19.13
N PRO A 208 1.31 -7.44 -20.23
CA PRO A 208 1.32 -8.76 -20.88
C PRO A 208 1.72 -9.88 -19.93
N SER A 209 2.53 -9.59 -18.93
CA SER A 209 2.91 -10.47 -17.82
C SER A 209 2.90 -9.67 -16.52
N PRO A 210 1.83 -9.76 -15.69
CA PRO A 210 1.78 -9.10 -14.39
C PRO A 210 2.95 -9.47 -13.46
N ALA A 211 3.35 -10.74 -13.44
CA ALA A 211 4.49 -11.20 -12.64
C ALA A 211 5.81 -10.54 -13.05
N GLN A 212 6.06 -10.41 -14.36
CA GLN A 212 7.25 -9.74 -14.88
C GLN A 212 7.20 -8.24 -14.61
N ARG A 213 6.03 -7.61 -14.69
CA ARG A 213 5.85 -6.19 -14.36
C ARG A 213 6.17 -5.90 -12.89
N VAL A 214 5.76 -6.76 -11.95
CA VAL A 214 6.12 -6.63 -10.54
C VAL A 214 7.64 -6.65 -10.36
N ARG A 215 8.35 -7.55 -11.07
CA ARG A 215 9.81 -7.64 -11.03
C ARG A 215 10.47 -6.36 -11.56
N GLU A 216 10.07 -5.90 -12.73
CA GLU A 216 10.59 -4.69 -13.36
C GLU A 216 10.43 -3.45 -12.46
N MET A 217 9.24 -3.30 -11.86
CA MET A 217 8.97 -2.21 -10.92
C MET A 217 9.83 -2.30 -9.67
N ALA A 218 9.97 -3.49 -9.08
CA ALA A 218 10.78 -3.68 -7.88
C ALA A 218 12.27 -3.39 -8.14
N GLU A 219 12.82 -3.88 -9.23
CA GLU A 219 14.21 -3.63 -9.63
C GLU A 219 14.47 -2.14 -9.88
N ALA A 220 13.50 -1.43 -10.49
CA ALA A 220 13.59 0.01 -10.70
C ALA A 220 13.61 0.81 -9.40
N ILE A 221 12.79 0.41 -8.41
CA ILE A 221 12.77 1.02 -7.07
C ILE A 221 14.13 0.81 -6.36
N VAL A 222 14.65 -0.42 -6.39
CA VAL A 222 15.96 -0.74 -5.79
C VAL A 222 17.08 0.07 -6.46
N LYS A 223 17.06 0.18 -7.79
CA LYS A 223 18.00 1.01 -8.54
C LYS A 223 17.92 2.47 -8.12
N ALA A 224 16.72 3.05 -8.04
CA ALA A 224 16.51 4.44 -7.63
C ALA A 224 17.06 4.72 -6.23
N LYS A 225 16.91 3.78 -5.29
CA LYS A 225 17.47 3.88 -3.93
C LYS A 225 18.99 3.90 -3.95
N ASN A 226 19.62 3.02 -4.71
CA ASN A 226 21.08 2.87 -4.72
C ASN A 226 21.80 4.04 -5.40
N GLU A 227 21.06 4.84 -6.18
CA GLU A 227 21.58 6.01 -6.88
C GLU A 227 21.30 7.35 -6.14
N LYS A 228 20.62 7.30 -4.97
CA LYS A 228 20.46 8.46 -4.07
C LYS A 228 21.73 8.71 -3.27
#